data_9dfb5217b154d1d5aba1751e9f4dcb31
#
_entry.id   9dfb5217b154d1d5aba1751e9f4dcb31
#
_cell.length_a   1.000
_cell.length_b   1.000
_cell.length_c   1.000
_cell.angle_alpha   90.00
_cell.angle_beta   90.00
_cell.angle_gamma   90.00
#
_symmetry.space_group_name_H-M   'P 1'
#
loop_
_entity.id
_entity.type
_entity.pdbx_description
1 polymer ?
#
loop_
_entity_poly.entity_id
_entity_poly.type
_entity_poly.pdbx_seq_one_letter_code
_entity_poly.pdbx_strand_id
1 'polypeptide(L)'
;MVGIFAVVLFTTGFSYAQVGNTLVLKEKGRTIQSWIEKDCIKFRFSNTQWIEGKIKTILKDSLLINMFRAEQSPTVFGGFRVDTTWLGFLKISINEISGMPQSRYKSGMFTNGVLFRLGSGAYMFLNIANSIIKGYPLFDAANTSKLLVAAGFYGIGTLQKQKHKAYLPIGKKYSMAIY
;
A
#
# COMPACT_ATOMS: atom_id res chain seq x y z
N MET A 1 -18.76 73.61 -9.16
CA MET A 1 -18.94 72.12 -9.22
C MET A 1 -17.61 71.53 -9.58
N VAL A 2 -16.93 70.96 -8.60
CA VAL A 2 -15.61 70.34 -8.78
C VAL A 2 -15.84 68.81 -8.76
N GLY A 3 -15.64 68.19 -9.94
CA GLY A 3 -15.77 66.73 -10.08
C GLY A 3 -14.50 66.04 -9.59
N ILE A 4 -14.61 65.21 -8.52
CA ILE A 4 -13.53 64.36 -8.01
C ILE A 4 -13.51 63.07 -8.85
N PHE A 5 -12.47 62.92 -9.69
CA PHE A 5 -12.17 61.64 -10.38
C PHE A 5 -11.47 60.71 -9.39
N ALA A 6 -12.18 59.70 -8.93
CA ALA A 6 -11.57 58.61 -8.14
C ALA A 6 -10.89 57.63 -9.09
N VAL A 7 -9.56 57.64 -9.15
CA VAL A 7 -8.75 56.67 -9.83
C VAL A 7 -8.64 55.43 -8.93
N VAL A 8 -9.40 54.38 -9.23
CA VAL A 8 -9.27 53.08 -8.59
C VAL A 8 -8.07 52.36 -9.22
N LEU A 9 -6.94 52.35 -8.53
CA LEU A 9 -5.76 51.54 -8.87
C LEU A 9 -6.07 50.08 -8.54
N PHE A 10 -6.42 49.29 -9.55
CA PHE A 10 -6.42 47.84 -9.51
C PHE A 10 -4.97 47.36 -9.42
N THR A 11 -4.48 47.11 -8.24
CA THR A 11 -3.25 46.35 -8.04
C THR A 11 -3.56 44.86 -8.33
N THR A 12 -3.30 44.42 -9.56
CA THR A 12 -3.27 43.01 -9.91
C THR A 12 -2.08 42.38 -9.19
N GLY A 13 -2.35 41.83 -8.01
CA GLY A 13 -1.38 40.98 -7.32
C GLY A 13 -1.10 39.76 -8.19
N PHE A 14 0.06 39.71 -8.83
CA PHE A 14 0.58 38.50 -9.45
C PHE A 14 0.86 37.52 -8.34
N SER A 15 -0.09 36.63 -8.06
CA SER A 15 0.15 35.42 -7.24
C SER A 15 1.10 34.53 -8.04
N TYR A 16 2.38 34.59 -7.72
CA TYR A 16 3.32 33.56 -8.17
C TYR A 16 2.91 32.26 -7.50
N ALA A 17 2.18 31.42 -8.22
CA ALA A 17 2.01 30.04 -7.83
C ALA A 17 3.41 29.43 -7.80
N GLN A 18 3.93 29.13 -6.59
CA GLN A 18 5.15 28.35 -6.46
C GLN A 18 4.85 26.99 -7.10
N VAL A 19 5.36 26.78 -8.30
CA VAL A 19 5.36 25.48 -8.96
C VAL A 19 6.38 24.63 -8.23
N GLY A 20 5.98 24.13 -7.06
CA GLY A 20 6.76 23.13 -6.34
C GLY A 20 6.73 21.83 -7.12
N ASN A 21 7.88 21.15 -7.20
CA ASN A 21 7.94 19.83 -7.80
C ASN A 21 6.95 18.89 -7.10
N THR A 22 6.17 18.15 -7.87
CA THR A 22 5.17 17.22 -7.38
C THR A 22 5.56 15.80 -7.75
N LEU A 23 5.62 14.91 -6.77
CA LEU A 23 5.79 13.49 -7.00
C LEU A 23 4.44 12.86 -7.32
N VAL A 24 4.35 12.14 -8.43
CA VAL A 24 3.10 11.57 -8.92
C VAL A 24 3.25 10.08 -9.16
N LEU A 25 2.29 9.30 -8.64
CA LEU A 25 2.12 7.88 -8.94
C LEU A 25 1.06 7.74 -10.04
N LYS A 26 1.42 7.05 -11.11
CA LYS A 26 0.53 6.79 -12.26
C LYS A 26 0.25 5.31 -12.41
N GLU A 27 -0.98 5.00 -12.79
CA GLU A 27 -1.40 3.68 -13.26
C GLU A 27 -1.77 3.79 -14.73
N LYS A 28 -1.02 3.12 -15.62
CA LYS A 28 -1.25 3.17 -17.07
C LYS A 28 -1.39 4.61 -17.61
N GLY A 29 -0.55 5.53 -17.14
CA GLY A 29 -0.55 6.94 -17.53
C GLY A 29 -1.53 7.85 -16.78
N ARG A 30 -2.48 7.31 -16.01
CA ARG A 30 -3.41 8.09 -15.18
C ARG A 30 -2.83 8.34 -13.80
N THR A 31 -2.87 9.56 -13.31
CA THR A 31 -2.49 9.92 -11.94
C THR A 31 -3.46 9.29 -10.96
N ILE A 32 -2.95 8.53 -10.01
CA ILE A 32 -3.74 7.92 -8.93
C ILE A 32 -3.44 8.52 -7.56
N GLN A 33 -2.25 9.06 -7.39
CA GLN A 33 -1.84 9.74 -6.15
C GLN A 33 -0.71 10.72 -6.46
N SER A 34 -0.67 11.81 -5.71
CA SER A 34 0.39 12.82 -5.78
C SER A 34 0.82 13.23 -4.37
N TRP A 35 2.06 13.66 -4.25
CA TRP A 35 2.67 14.17 -3.02
C TRP A 35 3.43 15.44 -3.34
N ILE A 36 3.38 16.37 -2.42
CA ILE A 36 4.14 17.61 -2.43
C ILE A 36 5.15 17.64 -1.27
N GLU A 37 5.97 18.64 -1.22
CA GLU A 37 6.85 18.86 -0.07
C GLU A 37 6.03 18.96 1.23
N LYS A 38 6.58 18.43 2.32
CA LYS A 38 5.97 18.28 3.65
C LYS A 38 4.93 17.17 3.78
N ASP A 39 4.54 16.49 2.71
CA ASP A 39 3.68 15.31 2.82
C ASP A 39 4.41 14.12 3.45
N CYS A 40 3.65 13.29 4.14
CA CYS A 40 4.14 11.99 4.60
C CYS A 40 4.06 10.98 3.44
N ILE A 41 5.15 10.26 3.22
CA ILE A 41 5.23 9.21 2.22
C ILE A 41 5.71 7.91 2.85
N LYS A 42 5.11 6.81 2.42
CA LYS A 42 5.54 5.46 2.74
C LYS A 42 5.77 4.70 1.44
N PHE A 43 6.89 4.04 1.32
CA PHE A 43 7.23 3.28 0.11
C PHE A 43 8.13 2.10 0.45
N ARG A 44 8.21 1.18 -0.49
CA ARG A 44 9.10 0.03 -0.42
C ARG A 44 10.37 0.35 -1.20
N PHE A 45 11.50 0.28 -0.53
CA PHE A 45 12.81 0.46 -1.13
C PHE A 45 13.24 -0.78 -1.94
N SER A 46 14.24 -0.66 -2.80
CA SER A 46 14.72 -1.75 -3.67
C SER A 46 15.16 -2.98 -2.89
N ASN A 47 15.72 -2.81 -1.69
CA ASN A 47 16.10 -3.89 -0.77
C ASN A 47 14.92 -4.55 -0.03
N THR A 48 13.68 -4.27 -0.42
CA THR A 48 12.43 -4.74 0.16
C THR A 48 12.01 -4.13 1.51
N GLN A 49 12.79 -3.24 2.08
CA GLN A 49 12.43 -2.52 3.31
C GLN A 49 11.35 -1.48 3.06
N TRP A 50 10.49 -1.31 4.05
CA TRP A 50 9.53 -0.21 4.07
C TRP A 50 10.15 1.00 4.74
N ILE A 51 10.12 2.12 4.03
CA ILE A 51 10.58 3.42 4.52
C ILE A 51 9.37 4.33 4.66
N GLU A 52 9.31 5.02 5.78
CA GLU A 52 8.27 6.01 6.07
C GLU A 52 8.94 7.31 6.48
N GLY A 53 8.48 8.43 5.94
CA GLY A 53 9.10 9.71 6.23
C GLY A 53 8.28 10.88 5.69
N LYS A 54 8.72 12.07 6.05
CA LYS A 54 8.18 13.34 5.56
C LYS A 54 9.06 13.87 4.43
N ILE A 55 8.49 14.18 3.30
CA ILE A 55 9.21 14.75 2.16
C ILE A 55 9.69 16.15 2.56
N LYS A 56 11.00 16.36 2.52
CA LYS A 56 11.62 17.66 2.77
C LYS A 56 11.72 18.46 1.48
N THR A 57 12.22 17.82 0.41
CA THR A 57 12.41 18.46 -0.89
C THR A 57 12.27 17.43 -2.00
N ILE A 58 11.65 17.83 -3.10
CA ILE A 58 11.52 17.03 -4.31
C ILE A 58 12.47 17.62 -5.35
N LEU A 59 13.47 16.85 -5.77
CA LEU A 59 14.44 17.18 -6.81
C LEU A 59 13.99 16.56 -8.14
N LYS A 60 14.68 16.86 -9.25
CA LYS A 60 14.28 16.35 -10.58
C LYS A 60 14.14 14.84 -10.70
N ASP A 61 14.99 14.08 -10.00
CA ASP A 61 15.11 12.62 -10.08
C ASP A 61 15.18 11.92 -8.71
N SER A 62 15.18 12.71 -7.64
CA SER A 62 15.40 12.22 -6.29
C SER A 62 14.53 12.94 -5.26
N LEU A 63 14.36 12.30 -4.12
CA LEU A 63 13.61 12.81 -2.97
C LEU A 63 14.54 12.92 -1.77
N LEU A 64 14.47 14.04 -1.06
CA LEU A 64 15.06 14.18 0.26
C LEU A 64 13.94 13.98 1.30
N ILE A 65 14.05 12.95 2.10
CA ILE A 65 13.04 12.52 3.05
C ILE A 65 13.63 12.58 4.46
N ASN A 66 12.87 13.14 5.40
CA ASN A 66 13.16 12.99 6.82
C ASN A 66 12.43 11.75 7.31
N MET A 67 13.18 10.66 7.55
CA MET A 67 12.64 9.37 7.96
C MET A 67 12.16 9.43 9.40
N PHE A 68 11.06 8.74 9.68
CA PHE A 68 10.60 8.51 11.05
C PHE A 68 10.07 7.08 11.21
N ARG A 69 10.04 6.63 12.45
CA ARG A 69 9.39 5.40 12.86
C ARG A 69 8.32 5.74 13.89
N ALA A 70 7.09 5.34 13.62
CA ALA A 70 5.99 5.45 14.56
C ALA A 70 5.84 4.11 15.29
N GLU A 71 6.01 4.11 16.61
CA GLU A 71 5.88 2.92 17.45
C GLU A 71 4.74 3.14 18.46
N GLN A 72 3.96 2.09 18.67
CA GLN A 72 2.92 2.12 19.70
C GLN A 72 3.52 1.68 21.02
N SER A 73 3.57 2.59 21.98
CA SER A 73 4.03 2.30 23.34
C SER A 73 2.83 2.19 24.28
N PRO A 74 2.74 1.14 25.12
CA PRO A 74 1.67 1.03 26.09
C PRO A 74 1.78 2.16 27.14
N THR A 75 0.64 2.73 27.52
CA THR A 75 0.56 3.71 28.57
C THR A 75 0.24 3.05 29.92
N VAL A 76 0.59 3.70 31.02
CA VAL A 76 0.32 3.23 32.39
C VAL A 76 -1.17 2.98 32.66
N PHE A 77 -2.05 3.64 31.91
CA PHE A 77 -3.51 3.53 32.04
C PHE A 77 -4.15 2.51 31.09
N GLY A 78 -3.36 1.61 30.49
CA GLY A 78 -3.86 0.54 29.61
C GLY A 78 -4.21 0.97 28.18
N GLY A 79 -3.90 2.23 27.80
CA GLY A 79 -4.01 2.71 26.42
C GLY A 79 -2.70 2.55 25.64
N PHE A 80 -2.72 2.96 24.36
CA PHE A 80 -1.52 3.05 23.53
C PHE A 80 -1.25 4.50 23.16
N ARG A 81 0.03 4.90 23.23
CA ARG A 81 0.52 6.16 22.70
C ARG A 81 1.37 5.88 21.48
N VAL A 82 1.23 6.71 20.46
CA VAL A 82 2.11 6.65 19.28
C VAL A 82 3.27 7.60 19.51
N ASP A 83 4.46 7.03 19.65
CA ASP A 83 5.70 7.80 19.73
C ASP A 83 6.37 7.80 18.37
N THR A 84 6.90 8.98 17.97
CA THR A 84 7.57 9.15 16.67
C THR A 84 9.05 9.40 16.91
N THR A 85 9.88 8.50 16.45
CA THR A 85 11.34 8.61 16.47
C THR A 85 11.85 9.05 15.09
N TRP A 86 12.54 10.17 15.02
CA TRP A 86 13.16 10.66 13.81
C TRP A 86 14.51 9.95 13.58
N LEU A 87 14.67 9.38 12.37
CA LEU A 87 15.85 8.58 12.02
C LEU A 87 16.86 9.36 11.16
N GLY A 88 16.54 10.62 10.83
CA GLY A 88 17.41 11.48 10.02
C GLY A 88 16.99 11.55 8.55
N PHE A 89 17.85 12.19 7.74
CA PHE A 89 17.58 12.45 6.34
C PHE A 89 18.09 11.33 5.44
N LEU A 90 17.27 10.96 4.46
CA LEU A 90 17.64 10.02 3.40
C LEU A 90 17.38 10.68 2.06
N LYS A 91 18.39 10.70 1.18
CA LYS A 91 18.25 11.06 -0.23
C LYS A 91 18.13 9.77 -1.04
N ILE A 92 17.06 9.64 -1.81
CA ILE A 92 16.78 8.46 -2.63
C ILE A 92 16.46 8.87 -4.06
N SER A 93 16.84 8.04 -5.01
CA SER A 93 16.36 8.17 -6.39
C SER A 93 14.97 7.56 -6.53
N ILE A 94 14.15 8.11 -7.45
CA ILE A 94 12.83 7.56 -7.74
C ILE A 94 12.92 6.11 -8.20
N ASN A 95 13.98 5.75 -8.91
CA ASN A 95 14.21 4.41 -9.43
C ASN A 95 14.46 3.35 -8.32
N GLU A 96 14.81 3.80 -7.12
CA GLU A 96 15.01 2.93 -5.96
C GLU A 96 13.71 2.59 -5.24
N ILE A 97 12.60 3.24 -5.62
CA ILE A 97 11.28 2.95 -5.08
C ILE A 97 10.70 1.75 -5.83
N SER A 98 10.66 0.60 -5.18
CA SER A 98 10.15 -0.65 -5.76
C SER A 98 8.64 -0.83 -5.60
N GLY A 99 8.01 -0.10 -4.70
CA GLY A 99 6.57 -0.24 -4.47
C GLY A 99 5.98 0.81 -3.53
N MET A 100 4.67 1.02 -3.68
CA MET A 100 3.89 1.94 -2.85
C MET A 100 2.83 1.17 -2.06
N PRO A 101 2.45 1.59 -0.84
CA PRO A 101 1.37 0.95 -0.12
C PRO A 101 0.06 1.15 -0.88
N GLN A 102 -0.75 0.11 -0.93
CA GLN A 102 -2.08 0.21 -1.52
C GLN A 102 -3.04 0.82 -0.50
N SER A 103 -3.42 2.08 -0.68
CA SER A 103 -4.31 2.82 0.23
C SER A 103 -5.69 2.17 0.41
N ARG A 104 -6.15 1.40 -0.58
CA ARG A 104 -7.42 0.67 -0.57
C ARG A 104 -7.29 -0.78 -0.11
N TYR A 105 -6.13 -1.18 0.39
CA TYR A 105 -5.93 -2.55 0.86
C TYR A 105 -6.76 -2.80 2.12
N LYS A 106 -7.93 -3.39 1.94
CA LYS A 106 -8.72 -3.93 3.05
C LYS A 106 -8.25 -5.38 3.28
N SER A 107 -7.43 -5.57 4.30
CA SER A 107 -7.02 -6.90 4.74
C SER A 107 -8.18 -7.58 5.45
N GLY A 108 -9.11 -8.15 4.67
CA GLY A 108 -10.18 -8.99 5.20
C GLY A 108 -9.87 -10.46 4.98
N MET A 109 -10.22 -11.34 5.93
CA MET A 109 -10.06 -12.80 5.80
C MET A 109 -10.72 -13.36 4.54
N PHE A 110 -11.83 -12.73 4.11
CA PHE A 110 -12.56 -13.10 2.89
C PHE A 110 -11.90 -12.54 1.62
N THR A 111 -11.34 -11.34 1.69
CA THR A 111 -10.82 -10.66 0.49
C THR A 111 -9.42 -11.13 0.08
N ASN A 112 -8.61 -11.59 1.02
CA ASN A 112 -7.24 -12.07 0.77
C ASN A 112 -7.14 -13.59 0.55
N GLY A 113 -8.27 -14.30 0.52
CA GLY A 113 -8.35 -15.75 0.29
C GLY A 113 -7.85 -16.63 1.44
N VAL A 114 -7.53 -16.05 2.61
CA VAL A 114 -7.04 -16.81 3.77
C VAL A 114 -8.09 -17.82 4.24
N LEU A 115 -9.36 -17.41 4.33
CA LEU A 115 -10.43 -18.29 4.78
C LEU A 115 -10.58 -19.52 3.87
N PHE A 116 -10.58 -19.32 2.54
CA PHE A 116 -10.69 -20.41 1.59
C PHE A 116 -9.50 -21.37 1.67
N ARG A 117 -8.27 -20.83 1.82
CA ARG A 117 -7.07 -21.66 1.91
C ARG A 117 -6.96 -22.44 3.22
N LEU A 118 -7.21 -21.79 4.36
CA LEU A 118 -7.16 -22.45 5.67
C LEU A 118 -8.30 -23.43 5.84
N GLY A 119 -9.53 -23.03 5.49
CA GLY A 119 -10.72 -23.90 5.62
C GLY A 119 -10.61 -25.14 4.75
N SER A 120 -10.31 -24.99 3.45
CA SER A 120 -10.17 -26.14 2.56
C SER A 120 -8.94 -26.97 2.85
N GLY A 121 -7.81 -26.36 3.24
CA GLY A 121 -6.59 -27.07 3.64
C GLY A 121 -6.82 -27.92 4.91
N ALA A 122 -7.44 -27.34 5.94
CA ALA A 122 -7.80 -28.06 7.16
C ALA A 122 -8.79 -29.19 6.88
N TYR A 123 -9.80 -28.94 6.04
CA TYR A 123 -10.74 -30.00 5.64
C TYR A 123 -10.04 -31.17 4.94
N MET A 124 -9.19 -30.90 3.96
CA MET A 124 -8.42 -31.95 3.26
C MET A 124 -7.55 -32.73 4.23
N PHE A 125 -6.84 -32.04 5.11
CA PHE A 125 -5.99 -32.69 6.12
C PHE A 125 -6.80 -33.61 7.05
N LEU A 126 -7.90 -33.10 7.63
CA LEU A 126 -8.74 -33.88 8.53
C LEU A 126 -9.42 -35.06 7.82
N ASN A 127 -9.84 -34.89 6.57
CA ASN A 127 -10.42 -35.95 5.77
C ASN A 127 -9.43 -37.09 5.53
N ILE A 128 -8.19 -36.75 5.12
CA ILE A 128 -7.12 -37.73 4.91
C ILE A 128 -6.79 -38.45 6.23
N ALA A 129 -6.58 -37.70 7.31
CA ALA A 129 -6.28 -38.27 8.63
C ALA A 129 -7.39 -39.23 9.11
N ASN A 130 -8.66 -38.81 8.97
CA ASN A 130 -9.80 -39.62 9.36
C ASN A 130 -9.93 -40.92 8.52
N SER A 131 -9.66 -40.84 7.21
CA SER A 131 -9.67 -41.98 6.32
C SER A 131 -8.58 -43.00 6.71
N ILE A 132 -7.38 -42.52 7.03
CA ILE A 132 -6.28 -43.39 7.49
C ILE A 132 -6.62 -44.07 8.82
N ILE A 133 -7.10 -43.30 9.81
CA ILE A 133 -7.44 -43.79 11.14
C ILE A 133 -8.56 -44.84 11.07
N LYS A 134 -9.56 -44.65 10.21
CA LYS A 134 -10.70 -45.57 10.09
C LYS A 134 -10.48 -46.68 9.07
N GLY A 135 -9.35 -46.72 8.35
CA GLY A 135 -9.07 -47.69 7.31
C GLY A 135 -9.94 -47.56 6.07
N TYR A 136 -10.54 -46.38 5.83
CA TYR A 136 -11.34 -46.15 4.61
C TYR A 136 -10.45 -45.83 3.40
N PRO A 137 -10.84 -46.25 2.19
CA PRO A 137 -10.08 -45.91 0.99
C PRO A 137 -10.10 -44.39 0.74
N LEU A 138 -8.89 -43.80 0.61
CA LEU A 138 -8.72 -42.36 0.39
C LEU A 138 -9.40 -41.88 -0.92
N PHE A 139 -9.37 -42.74 -1.95
CA PHE A 139 -9.81 -42.42 -3.32
C PHE A 139 -11.11 -43.14 -3.68
N ASP A 140 -11.99 -43.38 -2.73
CA ASP A 140 -13.37 -43.75 -3.05
C ASP A 140 -14.07 -42.62 -3.80
N ALA A 141 -15.02 -42.95 -4.70
CA ALA A 141 -15.73 -41.97 -5.53
C ALA A 141 -16.39 -40.84 -4.74
N ALA A 142 -17.02 -41.20 -3.60
CA ALA A 142 -17.68 -40.23 -2.71
C ALA A 142 -16.67 -39.31 -1.98
N ASN A 143 -15.51 -39.82 -1.60
CA ASN A 143 -14.47 -39.06 -0.91
C ASN A 143 -13.67 -38.20 -1.88
N THR A 144 -13.33 -38.74 -3.05
CA THR A 144 -12.63 -38.03 -4.11
C THR A 144 -13.37 -36.78 -4.57
N SER A 145 -14.69 -36.84 -4.71
CA SER A 145 -15.50 -35.67 -5.08
C SER A 145 -15.39 -34.56 -4.03
N LYS A 146 -15.44 -34.90 -2.74
CA LYS A 146 -15.29 -33.93 -1.64
C LYS A 146 -13.89 -33.30 -1.61
N LEU A 147 -12.85 -34.09 -1.83
CA LEU A 147 -11.47 -33.60 -1.90
C LEU A 147 -11.24 -32.69 -3.11
N LEU A 148 -11.85 -33.00 -4.27
CA LEU A 148 -11.79 -32.13 -5.46
C LEU A 148 -12.46 -30.78 -5.24
N VAL A 149 -13.63 -30.75 -4.59
CA VAL A 149 -14.30 -29.51 -4.21
C VAL A 149 -13.43 -28.69 -3.27
N ALA A 150 -12.85 -29.31 -2.23
CA ALA A 150 -11.94 -28.64 -1.31
C ALA A 150 -10.69 -28.10 -2.02
N ALA A 151 -10.11 -28.85 -2.94
CA ALA A 151 -8.97 -28.41 -3.76
C ALA A 151 -9.35 -27.22 -4.66
N GLY A 152 -10.55 -27.20 -5.20
CA GLY A 152 -11.11 -26.06 -5.95
C GLY A 152 -11.17 -24.78 -5.11
N PHE A 153 -11.71 -24.87 -3.88
CA PHE A 153 -11.74 -23.72 -2.95
C PHE A 153 -10.34 -23.27 -2.55
N TYR A 154 -9.40 -24.19 -2.35
CA TYR A 154 -8.01 -23.85 -2.09
C TYR A 154 -7.39 -23.08 -3.26
N GLY A 155 -7.66 -23.53 -4.49
CA GLY A 155 -7.25 -22.85 -5.73
C GLY A 155 -7.80 -21.42 -5.82
N ILE A 156 -9.11 -21.24 -5.56
CA ILE A 156 -9.75 -19.92 -5.53
C ILE A 156 -9.07 -19.02 -4.49
N GLY A 157 -8.82 -19.52 -3.28
CA GLY A 157 -8.13 -18.78 -2.23
C GLY A 157 -6.70 -18.35 -2.60
N THR A 158 -5.97 -19.20 -3.34
CA THR A 158 -4.62 -18.86 -3.83
C THR A 158 -4.65 -17.78 -4.92
N LEU A 159 -5.61 -17.84 -5.83
CA LEU A 159 -5.82 -16.81 -6.85
C LEU A 159 -6.22 -15.46 -6.22
N GLN A 160 -7.07 -15.48 -5.21
CA GLN A 160 -7.42 -14.26 -4.46
C GLN A 160 -6.17 -13.65 -3.79
N LYS A 161 -5.33 -14.45 -3.15
CA LYS A 161 -4.08 -13.97 -2.54
C LYS A 161 -3.15 -13.32 -3.57
N GLN A 162 -3.04 -13.87 -4.77
CA GLN A 162 -2.20 -13.31 -5.83
C GLN A 162 -2.71 -11.96 -6.34
N LYS A 163 -4.04 -11.78 -6.41
CA LYS A 163 -4.67 -10.53 -6.84
C LYS A 163 -4.61 -9.44 -5.76
N HIS A 164 -4.68 -9.83 -4.49
CA HIS A 164 -4.67 -8.90 -3.35
C HIS A 164 -3.24 -8.69 -2.81
N LYS A 165 -2.45 -7.91 -3.54
CA LYS A 165 -1.12 -7.49 -3.06
C LYS A 165 -1.27 -6.31 -2.10
N ALA A 166 -0.55 -6.36 -0.98
CA ALA A 166 -0.53 -5.26 0.00
C ALA A 166 0.16 -3.99 -0.53
N TYR A 167 0.83 -4.07 -1.66
CA TYR A 167 1.56 -2.96 -2.27
C TYR A 167 1.41 -2.96 -3.79
N LEU A 168 1.59 -1.79 -4.39
CA LEU A 168 1.61 -1.54 -5.82
C LEU A 168 3.08 -1.61 -6.28
N PRO A 169 3.50 -2.65 -7.01
CA PRO A 169 4.87 -2.74 -7.51
C PRO A 169 5.11 -1.70 -8.60
N ILE A 170 6.13 -0.88 -8.45
CA ILE A 170 6.56 0.08 -9.47
C ILE A 170 7.21 -0.69 -10.62
N GLY A 171 6.90 -0.32 -11.87
CA GLY A 171 7.39 -0.99 -13.07
C GLY A 171 6.35 -1.02 -14.18
N LYS A 172 5.93 -2.22 -14.62
CA LYS A 172 5.08 -2.37 -15.82
C LYS A 172 3.71 -1.67 -15.76
N LYS A 173 3.05 -1.68 -14.60
CA LYS A 173 1.68 -1.16 -14.44
C LYS A 173 1.65 0.20 -13.76
N TYR A 174 2.54 0.40 -12.80
CA TYR A 174 2.64 1.62 -12.01
C TYR A 174 3.98 2.29 -12.27
N SER A 175 3.96 3.60 -12.45
CA SER A 175 5.16 4.42 -12.67
C SER A 175 5.13 5.64 -11.76
N MET A 176 6.30 6.11 -11.37
CA MET A 176 6.47 7.36 -10.63
C MET A 176 7.14 8.39 -11.52
N ALA A 177 6.73 9.64 -11.38
CA ALA A 177 7.30 10.77 -12.10
C ALA A 177 7.27 12.03 -11.21
N ILE A 178 8.19 12.95 -11.45
CA ILE A 178 8.19 14.27 -10.84
C ILE A 178 7.81 15.29 -11.92
N TYR A 179 6.98 16.25 -11.56
CA TYR A 179 6.51 17.36 -12.39
C TYR A 179 6.78 18.67 -11.70
#